data_8e1327253b31ed3508a7947332abcf5b
#
_entry.id   8e1327253b31ed3508a7947332abcf5b
#
_cell.length_a   1.000
_cell.length_b   1.000
_cell.length_c   1.000
_cell.angle_alpha   90.00
_cell.angle_beta   90.00
_cell.angle_gamma   90.00
#
_symmetry.space_group_name_H-M   'P 1'
#
loop_
_entity.id
_entity.type
_entity.pdbx_description
1 polymer ?
#
loop_
_entity_poly.entity_id
_entity_poly.type
_entity_poly.pdbx_seq_one_letter_code
_entity_poly.pdbx_strand_id
1 'polypeptide(L)'
;MVDKDRAATIRIGDEEYDLILTTKATKEIAGRYGGLENLGEKLLKAENFEMALGEIVWLITVLANQSILIFNLRNKDNPKELLTEEEVELLTNPLDLAEYKVAITDALFKGTKRNIESEADSKNAKVE
;
A
#
# COMPACT_ATOMS: atom_id res chain seq x y z
N MET A 1 -16.12 5.62 -0.41
CA MET A 1 -15.14 6.37 -1.21
C MET A 1 -13.84 6.54 -0.44
N VAL A 2 -12.72 6.34 -1.09
CA VAL A 2 -11.42 6.41 -0.46
C VAL A 2 -10.96 7.86 -0.35
N ASP A 3 -10.44 8.22 0.81
CA ASP A 3 -9.86 9.54 1.05
C ASP A 3 -8.53 9.64 0.27
N LYS A 4 -8.46 10.59 -0.64
CA LYS A 4 -7.27 10.77 -1.48
C LYS A 4 -6.01 11.08 -0.69
N ASP A 5 -6.14 11.64 0.52
CA ASP A 5 -5.00 11.93 1.37
C ASP A 5 -4.37 10.66 1.95
N ARG A 6 -5.06 9.53 1.85
CA ARG A 6 -4.57 8.23 2.31
C ARG A 6 -3.99 7.38 1.19
N ALA A 7 -4.20 7.78 -0.05
CA ALA A 7 -3.91 6.93 -1.20
C ALA A 7 -2.77 7.46 -2.05
N ALA A 8 -2.02 6.54 -2.61
CA ALA A 8 -1.14 6.79 -3.74
C ALA A 8 -1.73 6.01 -4.91
N THR A 9 -1.85 6.62 -6.07
CA THR A 9 -2.50 5.98 -7.22
C THR A 9 -1.45 5.45 -8.19
N ILE A 10 -1.65 4.22 -8.66
CA ILE A 10 -0.81 3.62 -9.68
C ILE A 10 -1.68 3.06 -10.81
N ARG A 11 -1.04 2.75 -11.91
CA ARG A 11 -1.70 2.12 -13.05
C ARG A 11 -1.11 0.73 -13.27
N ILE A 12 -2.00 -0.25 -13.34
CA ILE A 12 -1.62 -1.64 -13.63
C ILE A 12 -2.43 -2.06 -14.85
N GLY A 13 -1.73 -2.34 -15.96
CA GLY A 13 -2.41 -2.59 -17.23
C GLY A 13 -3.20 -1.35 -17.64
N ASP A 14 -4.49 -1.50 -17.86
CA ASP A 14 -5.37 -0.41 -18.29
C ASP A 14 -6.15 0.22 -17.16
N GLU A 15 -5.96 -0.24 -15.92
CA GLU A 15 -6.75 0.22 -14.78
C GLU A 15 -5.90 0.95 -13.76
N GLU A 16 -6.52 1.91 -13.08
CA GLU A 16 -5.89 2.61 -11.97
C GLU A 16 -6.29 1.96 -10.66
N TYR A 17 -5.33 1.91 -9.74
CA TYR A 17 -5.55 1.35 -8.40
C TYR A 17 -5.03 2.32 -7.36
N ASP A 18 -5.78 2.47 -6.28
CA ASP A 18 -5.33 3.25 -5.13
C ASP A 18 -4.63 2.32 -4.15
N LEU A 19 -3.43 2.70 -3.74
CA LEU A 19 -2.67 1.98 -2.73
C LEU A 19 -2.95 2.62 -1.39
N ILE A 20 -3.46 1.85 -0.43
CA ILE A 20 -3.86 2.38 0.88
C ILE A 20 -3.27 1.52 1.99
N LEU A 21 -2.66 2.19 2.98
CA LEU A 21 -2.22 1.50 4.18
C LEU A 21 -3.35 1.53 5.21
N THR A 22 -4.08 0.43 5.27
CA THR A 22 -5.13 0.23 6.27
C THR A 22 -4.57 -0.49 7.49
N THR A 23 -5.37 -0.61 8.53
CA THR A 23 -5.01 -1.44 9.69
C THR A 23 -4.79 -2.89 9.27
N LYS A 24 -5.65 -3.40 8.39
CA LYS A 24 -5.50 -4.76 7.87
C LYS A 24 -4.16 -4.94 7.14
N ALA A 25 -3.83 -4.01 6.24
CA ALA A 25 -2.58 -4.07 5.50
C ALA A 25 -1.39 -3.95 6.45
N THR A 26 -1.48 -3.08 7.46
CA THR A 26 -0.41 -2.91 8.44
C THR A 26 -0.13 -4.22 9.18
N LYS A 27 -1.18 -4.95 9.55
CA LYS A 27 -1.02 -6.25 10.20
C LYS A 27 -0.34 -7.25 9.30
N GLU A 28 -0.73 -7.31 8.04
CA GLU A 28 -0.15 -8.24 7.07
C GLU A 28 1.32 -7.92 6.81
N ILE A 29 1.63 -6.64 6.64
CA ILE A 29 3.01 -6.19 6.41
C ILE A 29 3.87 -6.46 7.65
N ALA A 30 3.37 -6.16 8.83
CA ALA A 30 4.10 -6.42 10.06
C ALA A 30 4.36 -7.92 10.26
N GLY A 31 3.39 -8.76 9.90
CA GLY A 31 3.55 -10.20 9.97
C GLY A 31 4.63 -10.72 9.03
N ARG A 32 4.77 -10.12 7.85
CA ARG A 32 5.76 -10.55 6.87
C ARG A 32 7.17 -10.03 7.17
N TYR A 33 7.29 -8.80 7.63
CA TYR A 33 8.59 -8.14 7.81
C TYR A 33 9.00 -7.93 9.26
N GLY A 34 8.10 -8.17 10.19
CA GLY A 34 8.37 -7.91 11.59
C GLY A 34 8.14 -6.45 12.01
N GLY A 35 7.62 -5.63 11.10
CA GLY A 35 7.31 -4.22 11.36
C GLY A 35 7.53 -3.38 10.13
N LEU A 36 6.99 -2.16 10.14
CA LEU A 36 7.13 -1.25 9.01
C LEU A 36 8.58 -0.76 8.84
N GLU A 37 9.32 -0.66 9.93
CA GLU A 37 10.73 -0.26 9.88
C GLU A 37 11.57 -1.26 9.09
N ASN A 38 11.34 -2.55 9.32
CA ASN A 38 12.05 -3.60 8.60
C ASN A 38 11.68 -3.62 7.12
N LEU A 39 10.44 -3.26 6.80
CA LEU A 39 10.02 -3.12 5.41
C LEU A 39 10.85 -2.06 4.70
N GLY A 40 11.03 -0.90 5.32
CA GLY A 40 11.83 0.17 4.75
C GLY A 40 13.24 -0.28 4.41
N GLU A 41 13.87 -0.99 5.33
CA GLU A 41 15.22 -1.52 5.10
C GLU A 41 15.25 -2.52 3.96
N LYS A 42 14.33 -3.45 3.93
CA LYS A 42 14.28 -4.45 2.86
C LYS A 42 14.03 -3.83 1.50
N LEU A 43 13.12 -2.88 1.43
CA LEU A 43 12.74 -2.26 0.18
C LEU A 43 13.82 -1.34 -0.37
N LEU A 44 14.43 -0.53 0.50
CA LEU A 44 15.41 0.47 0.09
C LEU A 44 16.82 -0.08 -0.06
N LYS A 45 17.16 -1.12 0.71
CA LYS A 45 18.50 -1.70 0.72
C LYS A 45 18.59 -3.06 0.05
N ALA A 46 17.54 -3.48 -0.66
CA ALA A 46 17.53 -4.77 -1.35
C ALA A 46 18.57 -4.75 -2.47
N GLU A 47 19.62 -5.56 -2.31
CA GLU A 47 20.66 -5.69 -3.31
C GLU A 47 20.29 -6.72 -4.38
N ASN A 48 19.44 -7.68 -4.02
CA ASN A 48 18.98 -8.71 -4.93
C ASN A 48 17.77 -8.21 -5.71
N PHE A 49 17.93 -8.06 -7.01
CA PHE A 49 16.90 -7.54 -7.90
C PHE A 49 15.63 -8.40 -7.90
N GLU A 50 15.79 -9.73 -7.95
CA GLU A 50 14.64 -10.65 -7.95
C GLU A 50 13.84 -10.55 -6.66
N MET A 51 14.51 -10.49 -5.51
CA MET A 51 13.83 -10.34 -4.24
C MET A 51 13.10 -9.02 -4.16
N ALA A 52 13.74 -7.95 -4.65
CA ALA A 52 13.12 -6.64 -4.68
C ALA A 52 11.83 -6.66 -5.50
N LEU A 53 11.86 -7.29 -6.68
CA LEU A 53 10.68 -7.40 -7.53
C LEU A 53 9.56 -8.17 -6.85
N GLY A 54 9.88 -9.30 -6.23
CA GLY A 54 8.89 -10.11 -5.51
C GLY A 54 8.24 -9.37 -4.36
N GLU A 55 9.05 -8.62 -3.61
CA GLU A 55 8.54 -7.82 -2.49
C GLU A 55 7.63 -6.69 -2.99
N ILE A 56 8.01 -6.03 -4.07
CA ILE A 56 7.20 -4.97 -4.65
C ILE A 56 5.86 -5.51 -5.13
N VAL A 57 5.87 -6.65 -5.84
CA VAL A 57 4.64 -7.30 -6.31
C VAL A 57 3.71 -7.61 -5.15
N TRP A 58 4.25 -8.20 -4.07
CA TRP A 58 3.43 -8.54 -2.91
C TRP A 58 2.82 -7.29 -2.27
N LEU A 59 3.63 -6.24 -2.07
CA LEU A 59 3.17 -4.99 -1.46
C LEU A 59 2.10 -4.31 -2.31
N ILE A 60 2.31 -4.26 -3.62
CA ILE A 60 1.32 -3.69 -4.55
C ILE A 60 -0.01 -4.45 -4.42
N THR A 61 0.06 -5.77 -4.40
CA THR A 61 -1.13 -6.61 -4.31
C THR A 61 -1.88 -6.34 -3.00
N VAL A 62 -1.15 -6.31 -1.87
CA VAL A 62 -1.77 -6.06 -0.58
C VAL A 62 -2.40 -4.66 -0.52
N LEU A 63 -1.64 -3.63 -0.91
CA LEU A 63 -2.11 -2.24 -0.76
C LEU A 63 -3.22 -1.90 -1.75
N ALA A 64 -3.15 -2.39 -2.99
CA ALA A 64 -4.19 -2.17 -3.99
C ALA A 64 -5.49 -2.87 -3.58
N ASN A 65 -5.38 -4.07 -3.02
CA ASN A 65 -6.57 -4.81 -2.58
C ASN A 65 -7.29 -4.14 -1.44
N GLN A 66 -6.65 -3.25 -0.69
CA GLN A 66 -7.34 -2.52 0.38
C GLN A 66 -8.45 -1.64 -0.19
N SER A 67 -8.21 -0.94 -1.29
CA SER A 67 -9.24 -0.11 -1.90
C SER A 67 -10.39 -0.96 -2.44
N ILE A 68 -10.08 -2.13 -2.98
CA ILE A 68 -11.11 -3.06 -3.49
C ILE A 68 -11.95 -3.60 -2.33
N LEU A 69 -11.29 -3.99 -1.23
CA LEU A 69 -11.99 -4.48 -0.04
C LEU A 69 -12.91 -3.40 0.55
N ILE A 70 -12.45 -2.16 0.59
CA ILE A 70 -13.26 -1.04 1.07
C ILE A 70 -14.48 -0.85 0.16
N PHE A 71 -14.27 -0.89 -1.16
CA PHE A 71 -15.38 -0.83 -2.12
C PHE A 71 -16.38 -1.95 -1.86
N ASN A 72 -15.89 -3.18 -1.67
CA ASN A 72 -16.74 -4.35 -1.48
C ASN A 72 -17.57 -4.28 -0.21
N LEU A 73 -17.07 -3.63 0.84
CA LEU A 73 -17.84 -3.42 2.06
C LEU A 73 -19.12 -2.63 1.81
N ARG A 74 -19.06 -1.71 0.85
CA ARG A 74 -20.18 -0.82 0.53
C ARG A 74 -21.00 -1.30 -0.67
N ASN A 75 -20.52 -2.32 -1.38
CA ASN A 75 -21.14 -2.82 -2.59
C ASN A 75 -21.24 -4.35 -2.55
N LYS A 76 -21.89 -4.86 -1.50
CA LYS A 76 -21.96 -6.30 -1.24
C LYS A 76 -22.68 -7.08 -2.35
N ASP A 77 -23.59 -6.43 -3.05
CA ASP A 77 -24.35 -7.08 -4.12
C ASP A 77 -23.57 -7.20 -5.43
N ASN A 78 -22.51 -6.41 -5.56
CA ASN A 78 -21.71 -6.39 -6.78
C ASN A 78 -20.23 -6.15 -6.47
N PRO A 79 -19.60 -7.11 -5.75
CA PRO A 79 -18.20 -6.94 -5.37
C PRO A 79 -17.26 -7.07 -6.55
N LYS A 80 -16.11 -6.42 -6.46
CA LYS A 80 -15.03 -6.56 -7.43
C LYS A 80 -14.11 -7.67 -6.99
N GLU A 81 -13.50 -8.34 -7.96
CA GLU A 81 -12.50 -9.36 -7.66
C GLU A 81 -11.22 -8.72 -7.14
N LEU A 82 -10.56 -9.42 -6.22
CA LEU A 82 -9.27 -8.97 -5.70
C LEU A 82 -8.18 -9.20 -6.74
N LEU A 83 -7.19 -8.33 -6.70
CA LEU A 83 -6.01 -8.44 -7.54
C LEU A 83 -5.13 -9.59 -7.02
N THR A 84 -4.53 -10.36 -7.91
CA THR A 84 -3.58 -11.41 -7.53
C THR A 84 -2.16 -10.99 -7.86
N GLU A 85 -1.20 -11.62 -7.19
CA GLU A 85 0.22 -11.36 -7.48
C GLU A 85 0.53 -11.73 -8.93
N GLU A 86 -0.04 -12.83 -9.41
CA GLU A 86 0.16 -13.26 -10.80
C GLU A 86 -0.31 -12.19 -11.79
N GLU A 87 -1.46 -11.59 -11.53
CA GLU A 87 -1.95 -10.52 -12.37
C GLU A 87 -0.99 -9.32 -12.38
N VAL A 88 -0.47 -8.96 -11.22
CA VAL A 88 0.49 -7.86 -11.14
C VAL A 88 1.74 -8.20 -11.94
N GLU A 89 2.25 -9.42 -11.79
CA GLU A 89 3.45 -9.85 -12.49
C GLU A 89 3.28 -9.85 -14.00
N LEU A 90 2.11 -10.28 -14.49
CA LEU A 90 1.85 -10.39 -15.91
C LEU A 90 1.51 -9.05 -16.57
N LEU A 91 0.93 -8.12 -15.81
CA LEU A 91 0.47 -6.84 -16.35
C LEU A 91 1.47 -5.69 -16.18
N THR A 92 2.63 -5.97 -15.61
CA THR A 92 3.65 -4.96 -15.35
C THR A 92 4.99 -5.40 -15.93
N ASN A 93 5.93 -4.47 -15.97
CA ASN A 93 7.32 -4.75 -16.34
C ASN A 93 8.25 -4.18 -15.26
N PRO A 94 9.55 -4.52 -15.27
CA PRO A 94 10.46 -4.06 -14.22
C PRO A 94 10.54 -2.54 -14.07
N LEU A 95 10.35 -1.77 -15.14
CA LEU A 95 10.33 -0.32 -15.05
C LEU A 95 9.13 0.17 -14.25
N ASP A 96 7.96 -0.45 -14.48
CA ASP A 96 6.76 -0.13 -13.73
C ASP A 96 6.99 -0.38 -12.25
N LEU A 97 7.63 -1.50 -11.92
CA LEU A 97 7.88 -1.86 -10.52
C LEU A 97 8.80 -0.87 -9.83
N ALA A 98 9.77 -0.30 -10.57
CA ALA A 98 10.62 0.74 -10.02
C ALA A 98 9.80 1.99 -9.64
N GLU A 99 8.83 2.35 -10.48
CA GLU A 99 7.93 3.47 -10.20
C GLU A 99 7.01 3.15 -9.02
N TYR A 100 6.52 1.91 -8.95
CA TYR A 100 5.64 1.49 -7.87
C TYR A 100 6.32 1.54 -6.51
N LYS A 101 7.63 1.36 -6.48
CA LYS A 101 8.40 1.47 -5.23
C LYS A 101 8.19 2.85 -4.59
N VAL A 102 8.20 3.89 -5.41
CA VAL A 102 7.93 5.26 -4.95
C VAL A 102 6.49 5.37 -4.44
N ALA A 103 5.54 4.82 -5.18
CA ALA A 103 4.12 4.86 -4.79
C ALA A 103 3.88 4.10 -3.48
N ILE A 104 4.53 2.95 -3.30
CA ILE A 104 4.43 2.18 -2.06
C ILE A 104 4.93 3.03 -0.89
N THR A 105 6.10 3.63 -1.05
CA THR A 105 6.69 4.48 -0.02
C THR A 105 5.74 5.63 0.33
N ASP A 106 5.15 6.26 -0.69
CA ASP A 106 4.20 7.35 -0.50
C ASP A 106 2.95 6.89 0.26
N ALA A 107 2.40 5.73 -0.10
CA ALA A 107 1.22 5.17 0.57
C ALA A 107 1.50 4.87 2.04
N LEU A 108 2.67 4.29 2.32
CA LEU A 108 3.08 3.99 3.70
C LEU A 108 3.26 5.28 4.49
N PHE A 109 3.88 6.27 3.89
CA PHE A 109 4.09 7.56 4.53
C PHE A 109 2.78 8.27 4.83
N LYS A 110 1.86 8.30 3.87
CA LYS A 110 0.55 8.93 4.06
C LYS A 110 -0.24 8.26 5.18
N GLY A 111 -0.19 6.94 5.25
CA GLY A 111 -0.87 6.19 6.30
C GLY A 111 -0.33 6.49 7.69
N THR A 112 0.99 6.50 7.84
CA THR A 112 1.64 6.76 9.12
C THR A 112 1.58 8.23 9.50
N LYS A 113 1.78 9.11 8.54
CA LYS A 113 1.73 10.57 8.78
C LYS A 113 0.37 10.99 9.29
N ARG A 114 -0.70 10.43 8.73
CA ARG A 114 -2.05 10.76 9.14
C ARG A 114 -2.27 10.42 10.63
N ASN A 115 -1.78 9.28 11.06
CA ASN A 115 -1.87 8.87 12.46
C ASN A 115 -1.06 9.80 13.37
N ILE A 116 0.15 10.16 12.94
CA ILE A 116 1.03 11.05 13.70
C ILE A 116 0.40 12.43 13.84
N GLU A 117 -0.16 12.97 12.76
CA GLU A 117 -0.81 14.28 12.79
C GLU A 117 -2.01 14.28 13.73
N SER A 118 -2.81 13.22 13.75
CA SER A 118 -3.95 13.10 14.66
C SER A 118 -3.50 13.11 16.10
N GLU A 119 -2.44 12.41 16.43
CA GLU A 119 -1.89 12.39 17.79
C GLU A 119 -1.32 13.74 18.19
N ALA A 120 -0.60 14.40 17.28
CA ALA A 120 -0.03 15.72 17.53
C ALA A 120 -1.13 16.75 17.77
N ASP A 121 -2.19 16.73 16.98
CA ASP A 121 -3.32 17.63 17.12
C ASP A 121 -4.01 17.42 18.47
N SER A 122 -4.20 16.16 18.87
CA SER A 122 -4.79 15.83 20.15
C SER A 122 -3.95 16.34 21.32
N LYS A 123 -2.64 16.18 21.22
CA LYS A 123 -1.72 16.67 22.26
C LYS A 123 -1.72 18.19 22.34
N ASN A 124 -1.73 18.85 21.21
CA ASN A 124 -1.77 20.32 21.17
C ASN A 124 -3.07 20.84 21.79
N ALA A 125 -4.18 20.21 21.49
CA ALA A 125 -5.47 20.58 22.05
C ALA A 125 -5.50 20.43 23.57
N LYS A 126 -4.79 19.44 24.11
CA LYS A 126 -4.72 19.22 25.56
C LYS A 126 -3.83 20.24 26.27
N VAL A 127 -2.81 20.73 25.61
CA VAL A 127 -1.85 21.69 26.18
C VAL A 127 -2.47 23.08 26.30
N GLU A 128 -3.32 23.42 25.36
CA GLU A 128 -4.01 24.72 25.39
C GLU A 128 -5.26 24.69 26.26
#